data_aa5d5701a2583e03af202bc8bda72365
#
_entry.id   aa5d5701a2583e03af202bc8bda72365
#
_cell.length_a   1.000
_cell.length_b   1.000
_cell.length_c   1.000
_cell.angle_alpha   90.00
_cell.angle_beta   90.00
_cell.angle_gamma   90.00
#
_symmetry.space_group_name_H-M   'P 1'
#
loop_
_entity.id
_entity.type
_entity.pdbx_description
1 polymer ?
#
loop_
_entity_poly.entity_id
_entity_poly.type
_entity_poly.pdbx_seq_one_letter_code
_entity_poly.pdbx_strand_id
1 'polypeptide(L)'
;GISDALYIPAGLSLIADYHSDKSRSLAIGIHMTGLYTGQAIGGFGATVAAAFSWHTTFHWFGIAGIAYAVILMLFLHEKKDRIQIEQINSPSGKEKSNLLKGLSLLFSNIAFWVILLYFAAPSLPGWATKNWLPTLFAENLNIPMSQAGPMSTITIALSSFIGVIIGGTLSDKWVQRNIKGRVYTGAIGLGLTIPSLLLLGFGHSFVAVVGAGLLFGIGYGIFDANNMPILCQFVSSKHRATAYGIMNMTGVFAGAAITEVLGKWTDGGKLGLGFAMLAIIVLIALVVQLTFLRPKTDNME
;
A
#
# COMPACT_ATOMS: atom_id res chain seq x y z
N GLY A 1 12.97 -8.44 -3.19
CA GLY A 1 12.29 -9.69 -2.92
C GLY A 1 12.20 -10.05 -1.45
N ILE A 2 13.11 -10.87 -0.93
CA ILE A 2 13.03 -11.40 0.46
C ILE A 2 13.08 -10.28 1.50
N SER A 3 13.94 -9.29 1.34
CA SER A 3 14.06 -8.15 2.27
C SER A 3 12.78 -7.33 2.36
N ASP A 4 12.10 -7.07 1.25
CA ASP A 4 10.82 -6.34 1.23
C ASP A 4 9.71 -7.13 1.91
N ALA A 5 9.68 -8.45 1.69
CA ALA A 5 8.69 -9.32 2.31
C ALA A 5 8.80 -9.37 3.84
N LEU A 6 10.01 -9.17 4.39
CA LEU A 6 10.25 -9.14 5.83
C LEU A 6 10.12 -7.73 6.41
N TYR A 7 10.60 -6.70 5.70
CA TYR A 7 10.67 -5.34 6.21
C TYR A 7 9.29 -4.70 6.40
N ILE A 8 8.43 -4.73 5.38
CA ILE A 8 7.14 -4.02 5.41
C ILE A 8 6.22 -4.53 6.54
N PRO A 9 5.96 -5.85 6.67
CA PRO A 9 5.09 -6.34 7.75
C PRO A 9 5.66 -6.08 9.14
N ALA A 10 6.98 -6.24 9.32
CA ALA A 10 7.64 -6.00 10.59
C ALA A 10 7.60 -4.51 10.98
N GLY A 11 7.95 -3.61 10.04
CA GLY A 11 7.95 -2.17 10.26
C GLY A 11 6.56 -1.62 10.60
N LEU A 12 5.54 -2.02 9.83
CA LEU A 12 4.16 -1.58 10.08
C LEU A 12 3.59 -2.15 11.39
N SER A 13 3.94 -3.39 11.73
CA SER A 13 3.53 -3.97 13.01
C SER A 13 4.17 -3.21 14.17
N LEU A 14 5.47 -2.89 14.08
CA LEU A 14 6.18 -2.11 15.08
C LEU A 14 5.55 -0.72 15.26
N ILE A 15 5.29 0.00 14.16
CA ILE A 15 4.62 1.31 14.21
C ILE A 15 3.25 1.19 14.88
N ALA A 16 2.48 0.14 14.56
CA ALA A 16 1.17 -0.10 15.14
C ALA A 16 1.24 -0.36 16.66
N ASP A 17 2.32 -0.97 17.14
CA ASP A 17 2.53 -1.25 18.57
C ASP A 17 2.99 -0.02 19.37
N TYR A 18 3.71 0.92 18.73
CA TYR A 18 4.16 2.17 19.38
C TYR A 18 3.09 3.27 19.39
N HIS A 19 2.11 3.19 18.49
CA HIS A 19 1.09 4.23 18.32
C HIS A 19 -0.30 3.76 18.74
N SER A 20 -0.99 4.60 19.54
CA SER A 20 -2.39 4.39 19.93
C SER A 20 -3.33 4.60 18.74
N ASP A 21 -4.60 4.23 18.90
CA ASP A 21 -5.63 4.43 17.88
C ASP A 21 -5.82 5.89 17.43
N LYS A 22 -5.35 6.85 18.25
CA LYS A 22 -5.45 8.29 17.94
C LYS A 22 -4.43 8.78 16.90
N SER A 23 -3.33 8.07 16.70
CA SER A 23 -2.20 8.51 15.86
C SER A 23 -1.65 7.42 14.93
N ARG A 24 -2.18 6.19 15.01
CA ARG A 24 -1.66 5.04 14.27
C ARG A 24 -1.71 5.21 12.77
N SER A 25 -2.84 5.69 12.23
CA SER A 25 -3.00 5.86 10.79
C SER A 25 -2.10 6.96 10.24
N LEU A 26 -1.94 8.06 10.99
CA LEU A 26 -1.02 9.13 10.61
C LEU A 26 0.44 8.65 10.63
N ALA A 27 0.85 7.92 11.67
CA ALA A 27 2.21 7.40 11.79
C ALA A 27 2.54 6.42 10.65
N ILE A 28 1.61 5.53 10.29
CA ILE A 28 1.73 4.65 9.13
C ILE A 28 1.75 5.46 7.83
N GLY A 29 0.91 6.47 7.71
CA GLY A 29 0.92 7.39 6.57
C GLY A 29 2.27 8.06 6.38
N ILE A 30 2.87 8.60 7.44
CA ILE A 30 4.22 9.20 7.40
C ILE A 30 5.27 8.16 6.96
N HIS A 31 5.20 6.94 7.46
CA HIS A 31 6.11 5.86 7.01
C HIS A 31 5.94 5.57 5.51
N MET A 32 4.70 5.53 5.01
CA MET A 32 4.40 5.33 3.60
C MET A 32 4.92 6.46 2.71
N THR A 33 5.04 7.71 3.22
CA THR A 33 5.64 8.80 2.44
C THR A 33 7.10 8.51 2.06
N GLY A 34 7.83 7.77 2.90
CA GLY A 34 9.18 7.29 2.59
C GLY A 34 9.20 6.38 1.35
N LEU A 35 8.22 5.46 1.22
CA LEU A 35 8.08 4.60 0.04
C LEU A 35 7.78 5.42 -1.22
N TYR A 36 6.87 6.37 -1.15
CA TYR A 36 6.54 7.21 -2.31
C TYR A 36 7.71 8.13 -2.71
N THR A 37 8.45 8.65 -1.73
CA THR A 37 9.68 9.41 -1.99
C THR A 37 10.73 8.54 -2.69
N GLY A 38 10.92 7.30 -2.22
CA GLY A 38 11.81 6.34 -2.84
C GLY A 38 11.39 6.00 -4.27
N GLN A 39 10.08 5.85 -4.54
CA GLN A 39 9.56 5.63 -5.89
C GLN A 39 9.81 6.83 -6.82
N ALA A 40 9.63 8.07 -6.33
CA ALA A 40 9.91 9.27 -7.09
C ALA A 40 11.40 9.37 -7.48
N ILE A 41 12.30 9.12 -6.53
CA ILE A 41 13.75 9.09 -6.75
C ILE A 41 14.11 7.93 -7.71
N GLY A 42 13.48 6.77 -7.54
CA GLY A 42 13.67 5.61 -8.41
C GLY A 42 13.30 5.87 -9.87
N GLY A 43 12.35 6.78 -10.14
CA GLY A 43 11.99 7.23 -11.49
C GLY A 43 13.14 7.83 -12.27
N PHE A 44 14.15 8.38 -11.58
CA PHE A 44 15.38 8.90 -12.20
C PHE A 44 16.47 7.83 -12.39
N GLY A 45 16.23 6.58 -11.94
CA GLY A 45 17.23 5.51 -12.04
C GLY A 45 17.70 5.25 -13.47
N ALA A 46 16.80 5.30 -14.44
CA ALA A 46 17.14 5.19 -15.88
C ALA A 46 18.04 6.34 -16.37
N THR A 47 17.80 7.56 -15.89
CA THR A 47 18.61 8.74 -16.23
C THR A 47 20.04 8.60 -15.68
N VAL A 48 20.16 8.15 -14.43
CA VAL A 48 21.47 7.90 -13.80
C VAL A 48 22.20 6.74 -14.47
N ALA A 49 21.48 5.68 -14.82
CA ALA A 49 22.04 4.52 -15.52
C ALA A 49 22.55 4.89 -16.93
N ALA A 50 21.88 5.79 -17.62
CA ALA A 50 22.32 6.29 -18.92
C ALA A 50 23.59 7.16 -18.81
N ALA A 51 23.74 7.91 -17.71
CA ALA A 51 24.90 8.80 -17.51
C ALA A 51 26.17 8.03 -17.05
N PHE A 52 26.02 6.99 -16.23
CA PHE A 52 27.17 6.27 -15.63
C PHE A 52 27.22 4.80 -16.06
N SER A 53 26.33 3.99 -15.63
CA SER A 53 25.98 2.63 -16.06
C SER A 53 24.91 2.07 -15.10
N TRP A 54 24.15 1.08 -15.54
CA TRP A 54 23.17 0.43 -14.66
C TRP A 54 23.85 -0.35 -13.50
N HIS A 55 25.01 -0.95 -13.71
CA HIS A 55 25.79 -1.62 -12.65
C HIS A 55 26.19 -0.63 -11.56
N THR A 56 26.76 0.51 -11.92
CA THR A 56 27.16 1.57 -10.99
C THR A 56 25.96 2.08 -10.19
N THR A 57 24.82 2.28 -10.83
CA THR A 57 23.58 2.71 -10.20
C THR A 57 23.13 1.73 -9.11
N PHE A 58 23.12 0.42 -9.42
CA PHE A 58 22.74 -0.60 -8.43
C PHE A 58 23.76 -0.71 -7.28
N HIS A 59 25.06 -0.55 -7.53
CA HIS A 59 26.07 -0.52 -6.48
C HIS A 59 25.85 0.65 -5.51
N TRP A 60 25.59 1.85 -6.02
CA TRP A 60 25.29 3.02 -5.18
C TRP A 60 24.05 2.84 -4.32
N PHE A 61 22.97 2.35 -4.89
CA PHE A 61 21.76 2.04 -4.12
C PHE A 61 22.00 0.95 -3.08
N GLY A 62 22.77 -0.08 -3.42
CA GLY A 62 23.16 -1.15 -2.48
C GLY A 62 23.96 -0.61 -1.28
N ILE A 63 24.96 0.24 -1.52
CA ILE A 63 25.75 0.87 -0.45
C ILE A 63 24.87 1.74 0.44
N ALA A 64 24.00 2.58 -0.15
CA ALA A 64 23.05 3.38 0.61
C ALA A 64 22.11 2.52 1.47
N GLY A 65 21.64 1.39 0.93
CA GLY A 65 20.79 0.43 1.67
C GLY A 65 21.51 -0.21 2.85
N ILE A 66 22.79 -0.59 2.69
CA ILE A 66 23.62 -1.15 3.78
C ILE A 66 23.84 -0.09 4.86
N ALA A 67 24.21 1.14 4.49
CA ALA A 67 24.39 2.23 5.44
C ALA A 67 23.11 2.51 6.25
N TYR A 68 21.95 2.53 5.58
CA TYR A 68 20.65 2.67 6.23
C TYR A 68 20.33 1.51 7.18
N ALA A 69 20.63 0.27 6.80
CA ALA A 69 20.43 -0.89 7.67
C ALA A 69 21.27 -0.80 8.96
N VAL A 70 22.52 -0.34 8.87
CA VAL A 70 23.38 -0.10 10.04
C VAL A 70 22.77 0.96 10.96
N ILE A 71 22.26 2.07 10.41
CA ILE A 71 21.58 3.11 11.20
C ILE A 71 20.36 2.52 11.93
N LEU A 72 19.54 1.73 11.23
CA LEU A 72 18.39 1.08 11.87
C LEU A 72 18.80 0.13 13.00
N MET A 73 19.84 -0.66 12.83
CA MET A 73 20.34 -1.56 13.89
C MET A 73 20.80 -0.80 15.14
N LEU A 74 21.34 0.41 14.97
CA LEU A 74 21.84 1.22 16.09
C LEU A 74 20.73 1.96 16.84
N PHE A 75 19.70 2.41 16.14
CA PHE A 75 18.68 3.30 16.71
C PHE A 75 17.31 2.64 16.93
N LEU A 76 16.99 1.53 16.27
CA LEU A 76 15.70 0.88 16.40
C LEU A 76 15.72 -0.11 17.59
N HIS A 77 14.90 0.14 18.60
CA HIS A 77 14.75 -0.71 19.78
C HIS A 77 13.33 -1.27 19.87
N GLU A 78 13.19 -2.51 20.32
CA GLU A 78 11.87 -3.08 20.61
C GLU A 78 11.24 -2.44 21.86
N LYS A 79 9.91 -2.34 21.87
CA LYS A 79 9.17 -1.84 23.01
C LYS A 79 9.29 -2.83 24.19
N LYS A 80 9.93 -2.42 25.29
CA LYS A 80 10.21 -3.28 26.46
C LYS A 80 8.97 -3.93 27.07
N ASP A 81 7.82 -3.23 27.04
CA ASP A 81 6.56 -3.74 27.59
C ASP A 81 6.09 -5.05 26.91
N ARG A 82 6.40 -5.22 25.62
CA ARG A 82 6.03 -6.44 24.89
C ARG A 82 6.82 -7.65 25.37
N ILE A 83 8.13 -7.45 25.63
CA ILE A 83 9.01 -8.52 26.12
C ILE A 83 8.58 -8.95 27.53
N GLN A 84 8.18 -8.00 28.40
CA GLN A 84 7.70 -8.33 29.74
C GLN A 84 6.32 -9.02 29.73
N ILE A 85 5.39 -8.59 28.89
CA ILE A 85 4.08 -9.21 28.75
C ILE A 85 4.20 -10.63 28.14
N GLU A 86 5.09 -10.84 27.17
CA GLU A 86 5.37 -12.18 26.61
C GLU A 86 6.06 -13.08 27.63
N GLN A 87 6.95 -12.53 28.51
CA GLN A 87 7.59 -13.28 29.57
C GLN A 87 6.66 -13.62 30.75
N ILE A 88 5.74 -12.73 31.12
CA ILE A 88 4.76 -12.93 32.20
C ILE A 88 3.66 -13.91 31.77
N ASN A 89 3.24 -13.88 30.51
CA ASN A 89 2.19 -14.72 29.97
C ASN A 89 2.71 -16.02 29.35
N SER A 90 4.02 -16.29 29.39
CA SER A 90 4.58 -17.58 29.02
C SER A 90 4.70 -18.45 30.28
N PRO A 91 3.77 -19.37 30.54
CA PRO A 91 4.04 -20.48 31.44
C PRO A 91 5.22 -21.24 30.86
N SER A 92 6.16 -21.60 31.72
CA SER A 92 7.39 -22.35 31.47
C SER A 92 7.15 -23.60 30.59
N GLY A 93 7.10 -23.41 29.31
CA GLY A 93 6.94 -24.43 28.28
C GLY A 93 6.88 -23.71 26.94
N LYS A 94 7.90 -23.90 26.11
CA LYS A 94 7.97 -23.44 24.73
C LYS A 94 6.69 -23.82 24.00
N GLU A 95 5.62 -23.03 24.08
CA GLU A 95 4.62 -23.02 23.04
C GLU A 95 5.36 -22.47 21.79
N LYS A 96 5.90 -23.40 21.00
CA LYS A 96 6.08 -23.16 19.58
C LYS A 96 4.76 -22.58 19.16
N SER A 97 4.71 -21.26 18.89
CA SER A 97 3.51 -20.64 18.32
C SER A 97 3.23 -21.48 17.09
N ASN A 98 2.18 -22.32 17.16
CA ASN A 98 1.86 -23.21 16.06
C ASN A 98 1.41 -22.28 14.94
N LEU A 99 2.34 -21.92 14.06
CA LEU A 99 2.12 -21.03 12.90
C LEU A 99 0.87 -21.53 12.15
N LEU A 100 0.71 -22.87 12.09
CA LEU A 100 -0.46 -23.53 11.53
C LEU A 100 -1.76 -23.21 12.31
N LYS A 101 -1.72 -23.15 13.65
CA LYS A 101 -2.89 -22.75 14.45
C LYS A 101 -3.23 -21.27 14.22
N GLY A 102 -2.22 -20.39 14.14
CA GLY A 102 -2.41 -18.98 13.84
C GLY A 102 -3.02 -18.76 12.45
N LEU A 103 -2.51 -19.48 11.44
CA LEU A 103 -3.06 -19.46 10.08
C LEU A 103 -4.50 -19.98 10.05
N SER A 104 -4.76 -21.12 10.71
CA SER A 104 -6.11 -21.69 10.80
C SER A 104 -7.09 -20.70 11.44
N LEU A 105 -6.68 -19.99 12.49
CA LEU A 105 -7.50 -18.96 13.14
C LEU A 105 -7.82 -17.79 12.20
N LEU A 106 -6.83 -17.29 11.45
CA LEU A 106 -7.02 -16.22 10.50
C LEU A 106 -7.97 -16.63 9.37
N PHE A 107 -7.74 -17.78 8.76
CA PHE A 107 -8.55 -18.25 7.62
C PHE A 107 -9.95 -18.77 8.02
N SER A 108 -10.17 -19.08 9.28
CA SER A 108 -11.51 -19.39 9.81
C SER A 108 -12.38 -18.14 10.00
N ASN A 109 -11.78 -16.94 9.99
CA ASN A 109 -12.51 -15.69 10.17
C ASN A 109 -12.93 -15.10 8.82
N ILE A 110 -14.24 -15.05 8.56
CA ILE A 110 -14.80 -14.47 7.31
C ILE A 110 -14.36 -13.01 7.09
N ALA A 111 -14.20 -12.23 8.18
CA ALA A 111 -13.75 -10.85 8.08
C ALA A 111 -12.32 -10.76 7.52
N PHE A 112 -11.46 -11.74 7.76
CA PHE A 112 -10.12 -11.80 7.20
C PHE A 112 -10.14 -11.99 5.67
N TRP A 113 -11.01 -12.83 5.14
CA TRP A 113 -11.20 -12.97 3.69
C TRP A 113 -11.68 -11.70 3.04
N VAL A 114 -12.60 -10.98 3.69
CA VAL A 114 -13.07 -9.67 3.21
C VAL A 114 -11.92 -8.64 3.21
N ILE A 115 -11.06 -8.67 4.24
CA ILE A 115 -9.87 -7.81 4.29
C ILE A 115 -8.88 -8.16 3.17
N LEU A 116 -8.66 -9.45 2.89
CA LEU A 116 -7.81 -9.87 1.77
C LEU A 116 -8.34 -9.35 0.43
N LEU A 117 -9.65 -9.46 0.19
CA LEU A 117 -10.29 -8.93 -1.00
C LEU A 117 -10.20 -7.40 -1.05
N TYR A 118 -10.47 -6.73 0.08
CA TYR A 118 -10.36 -5.29 0.25
C TYR A 118 -8.97 -4.77 -0.12
N PHE A 119 -7.93 -5.53 0.15
CA PHE A 119 -6.55 -5.14 -0.19
C PHE A 119 -6.14 -5.59 -1.61
N ALA A 120 -6.51 -6.81 -2.01
CA ALA A 120 -6.12 -7.37 -3.30
C ALA A 120 -6.72 -6.59 -4.48
N ALA A 121 -7.99 -6.20 -4.41
CA ALA A 121 -8.66 -5.52 -5.50
C ALA A 121 -8.07 -4.12 -5.79
N PRO A 122 -7.82 -3.24 -4.81
CA PRO A 122 -7.11 -1.98 -5.04
C PRO A 122 -5.62 -2.14 -5.36
N SER A 123 -5.02 -3.27 -5.00
CA SER A 123 -3.63 -3.55 -5.39
C SER A 123 -3.48 -3.69 -6.91
N LEU A 124 -4.51 -4.15 -7.61
CA LEU A 124 -4.51 -4.21 -9.09
C LEU A 124 -4.21 -2.85 -9.73
N PRO A 125 -5.01 -1.78 -9.52
CA PRO A 125 -4.69 -0.47 -10.07
C PRO A 125 -3.42 0.14 -9.45
N GLY A 126 -3.07 -0.17 -8.20
CA GLY A 126 -1.82 0.25 -7.59
C GLY A 126 -0.59 -0.26 -8.35
N TRP A 127 -0.55 -1.55 -8.70
CA TRP A 127 0.51 -2.14 -9.50
C TRP A 127 0.44 -1.74 -10.98
N ALA A 128 -0.77 -1.61 -11.53
CA ALA A 128 -0.95 -1.08 -12.89
C ALA A 128 -0.32 0.31 -13.01
N THR A 129 -0.58 1.20 -12.05
CA THR A 129 -0.02 2.55 -12.02
C THR A 129 1.50 2.54 -11.88
N LYS A 130 2.05 1.71 -11.00
CA LYS A 130 3.50 1.60 -10.82
C LYS A 130 4.23 1.16 -12.10
N ASN A 131 3.66 0.21 -12.84
CA ASN A 131 4.33 -0.45 -13.96
C ASN A 131 3.97 0.16 -15.32
N TRP A 132 2.75 0.67 -15.50
CA TRP A 132 2.23 1.07 -16.81
C TRP A 132 1.82 2.53 -16.95
N LEU A 133 1.78 3.32 -15.84
CA LEU A 133 1.40 4.73 -15.94
C LEU A 133 2.37 5.55 -16.80
N PRO A 134 3.71 5.34 -16.76
CA PRO A 134 4.62 6.02 -17.67
C PRO A 134 4.28 5.77 -19.13
N THR A 135 3.97 4.53 -19.50
CA THR A 135 3.57 4.15 -20.87
C THR A 135 2.25 4.82 -21.24
N LEU A 136 1.26 4.80 -20.34
CA LEU A 136 -0.02 5.45 -20.56
C LEU A 136 0.12 6.98 -20.76
N PHE A 137 1.00 7.63 -19.98
CA PHE A 137 1.29 9.05 -20.15
C PHE A 137 1.95 9.32 -21.51
N ALA A 138 2.91 8.48 -21.92
CA ALA A 138 3.57 8.59 -23.21
C ALA A 138 2.58 8.47 -24.37
N GLU A 139 1.69 7.48 -24.31
CA GLU A 139 0.67 7.23 -25.34
C GLU A 139 -0.38 8.35 -25.39
N ASN A 140 -1.00 8.67 -24.24
CA ASN A 140 -2.10 9.63 -24.19
C ASN A 140 -1.69 11.08 -24.47
N LEU A 141 -0.45 11.45 -24.14
CA LEU A 141 0.09 12.80 -24.34
C LEU A 141 0.99 12.92 -25.56
N ASN A 142 1.28 11.81 -26.24
CA ASN A 142 2.21 11.74 -27.38
C ASN A 142 3.58 12.35 -27.05
N ILE A 143 4.15 12.01 -25.90
CA ILE A 143 5.46 12.49 -25.41
C ILE A 143 6.45 11.32 -25.26
N PRO A 144 7.77 11.58 -25.35
CA PRO A 144 8.76 10.54 -25.18
C PRO A 144 8.77 9.98 -23.75
N MET A 145 9.11 8.71 -23.60
CA MET A 145 9.18 7.99 -22.33
C MET A 145 10.11 8.68 -21.31
N SER A 146 11.18 9.34 -21.78
CA SER A 146 12.10 10.11 -20.94
C SER A 146 11.43 11.27 -20.18
N GLN A 147 10.32 11.79 -20.69
CA GLN A 147 9.50 12.82 -20.05
C GLN A 147 8.31 12.19 -19.30
N ALA A 148 7.66 11.21 -19.92
CA ALA A 148 6.49 10.53 -19.33
C ALA A 148 6.83 9.80 -18.02
N GLY A 149 8.00 9.16 -17.94
CA GLY A 149 8.46 8.45 -16.76
C GLY A 149 8.54 9.34 -15.51
N PRO A 150 9.44 10.35 -15.48
CA PRO A 150 9.52 11.26 -14.34
C PRO A 150 8.20 11.98 -14.06
N MET A 151 7.48 12.43 -15.10
CA MET A 151 6.21 13.14 -14.92
C MET A 151 5.17 12.28 -14.21
N SER A 152 5.00 11.03 -14.62
CA SER A 152 4.03 10.12 -13.99
C SER A 152 4.42 9.75 -12.57
N THR A 153 5.70 9.42 -12.32
CA THR A 153 6.18 9.01 -10.98
C THR A 153 6.12 10.15 -9.99
N ILE A 154 6.52 11.36 -10.38
CA ILE A 154 6.43 12.57 -9.53
C ILE A 154 4.96 12.91 -9.24
N THR A 155 4.10 12.85 -10.25
CA THR A 155 2.65 13.10 -10.08
C THR A 155 2.06 12.19 -9.02
N ILE A 156 2.32 10.88 -9.10
CA ILE A 156 1.82 9.91 -8.12
C ILE A 156 2.47 10.12 -6.75
N ALA A 157 3.77 10.31 -6.68
CA ALA A 157 4.47 10.45 -5.40
C ALA A 157 3.98 11.66 -4.60
N LEU A 158 3.90 12.84 -5.23
CA LEU A 158 3.44 14.06 -4.57
C LEU A 158 1.98 13.97 -4.14
N SER A 159 1.12 13.45 -5.00
CA SER A 159 -0.30 13.32 -4.68
C SER A 159 -0.57 12.23 -3.62
N SER A 160 0.16 11.13 -3.65
CA SER A 160 0.06 10.09 -2.62
C SER A 160 0.57 10.59 -1.26
N PHE A 161 1.64 11.39 -1.25
CA PHE A 161 2.12 12.06 -0.03
C PHE A 161 0.99 12.87 0.63
N ILE A 162 0.29 13.70 -0.14
CA ILE A 162 -0.87 14.46 0.33
C ILE A 162 -1.98 13.51 0.80
N GLY A 163 -2.26 12.47 0.01
CA GLY A 163 -3.29 11.47 0.30
C GLY A 163 -3.07 10.75 1.62
N VAL A 164 -1.84 10.30 1.93
CA VAL A 164 -1.56 9.59 3.19
C VAL A 164 -1.69 10.49 4.41
N ILE A 165 -1.31 11.76 4.30
CA ILE A 165 -1.47 12.73 5.40
C ILE A 165 -2.96 12.99 5.66
N ILE A 166 -3.73 13.27 4.61
CA ILE A 166 -5.19 13.47 4.71
C ILE A 166 -5.85 12.20 5.26
N GLY A 167 -5.55 11.05 4.67
CA GLY A 167 -6.13 9.77 5.05
C GLY A 167 -5.82 9.38 6.49
N GLY A 168 -4.56 9.53 6.91
CA GLY A 168 -4.14 9.24 8.27
C GLY A 168 -4.83 10.15 9.29
N THR A 169 -4.77 11.47 9.09
CA THR A 169 -5.38 12.44 10.01
C THR A 169 -6.90 12.34 10.09
N LEU A 170 -7.57 12.18 8.95
CA LEU A 170 -9.02 12.01 8.89
C LEU A 170 -9.46 10.73 9.59
N SER A 171 -8.78 9.63 9.31
CA SER A 171 -9.05 8.32 9.89
C SER A 171 -8.92 8.33 11.42
N ASP A 172 -7.82 8.89 11.94
CA ASP A 172 -7.54 8.92 13.38
C ASP A 172 -8.52 9.85 14.13
N LYS A 173 -8.98 10.93 13.50
CA LYS A 173 -10.05 11.77 14.07
C LYS A 173 -11.41 11.08 14.02
N TRP A 174 -11.70 10.41 12.94
CA TRP A 174 -13.02 9.83 12.73
C TRP A 174 -13.26 8.56 13.56
N VAL A 175 -12.23 7.72 13.73
CA VAL A 175 -12.33 6.51 14.57
C VAL A 175 -12.65 6.83 16.04
N GLN A 176 -12.26 7.99 16.54
CA GLN A 176 -12.57 8.43 17.89
C GLN A 176 -14.07 8.71 18.12
N ARG A 177 -14.81 9.01 17.04
CA ARG A 177 -16.26 9.27 17.07
C ARG A 177 -17.08 8.07 16.58
N ASN A 178 -16.52 7.29 15.67
CA ASN A 178 -17.18 6.15 15.04
C ASN A 178 -16.13 5.08 14.72
N ILE A 179 -16.29 3.89 15.30
CA ILE A 179 -15.39 2.75 15.09
C ILE A 179 -15.18 2.39 13.60
N LYS A 180 -16.17 2.68 12.74
CA LYS A 180 -16.10 2.49 11.28
C LYS A 180 -15.33 3.62 10.56
N GLY A 181 -14.85 4.64 11.28
CA GLY A 181 -14.20 5.80 10.69
C GLY A 181 -13.07 5.45 9.74
N ARG A 182 -12.25 4.43 10.07
CA ARG A 182 -11.16 3.94 9.21
C ARG A 182 -11.68 3.30 7.92
N VAL A 183 -12.72 2.49 8.04
CA VAL A 183 -13.37 1.84 6.89
C VAL A 183 -13.94 2.90 5.94
N TYR A 184 -14.60 3.93 6.48
CA TYR A 184 -15.14 5.02 5.68
C TYR A 184 -14.07 5.89 5.04
N THR A 185 -12.98 6.18 5.76
CA THR A 185 -11.84 6.92 5.19
C THR A 185 -11.21 6.14 4.03
N GLY A 186 -10.95 4.83 4.20
CA GLY A 186 -10.47 3.97 3.13
C GLY A 186 -11.43 3.92 1.93
N ALA A 187 -12.74 3.91 2.19
CA ALA A 187 -13.77 3.94 1.15
C ALA A 187 -13.77 5.26 0.35
N ILE A 188 -13.56 6.40 1.00
CA ILE A 188 -13.38 7.69 0.31
C ILE A 188 -12.16 7.62 -0.60
N GLY A 189 -11.03 7.09 -0.11
CA GLY A 189 -9.83 6.90 -0.91
C GLY A 189 -10.10 6.07 -2.17
N LEU A 190 -10.72 4.91 -2.02
CA LEU A 190 -11.09 4.05 -3.16
C LEU A 190 -12.08 4.73 -4.09
N GLY A 191 -13.08 5.43 -3.55
CA GLY A 191 -14.05 6.18 -4.34
C GLY A 191 -13.40 7.20 -5.27
N LEU A 192 -12.34 7.89 -4.83
CA LEU A 192 -11.58 8.84 -5.64
C LEU A 192 -10.77 8.17 -6.76
N THR A 193 -10.33 6.91 -6.58
CA THR A 193 -9.59 6.22 -7.63
C THR A 193 -10.47 5.79 -8.81
N ILE A 194 -11.79 5.63 -8.62
CA ILE A 194 -12.71 5.21 -9.69
C ILE A 194 -12.77 6.23 -10.84
N PRO A 195 -13.15 7.50 -10.62
CA PRO A 195 -13.15 8.49 -11.69
C PRO A 195 -11.74 8.75 -12.25
N SER A 196 -10.70 8.62 -11.42
CA SER A 196 -9.32 8.72 -11.86
C SER A 196 -8.98 7.65 -12.90
N LEU A 197 -9.30 6.38 -12.64
CA LEU A 197 -9.04 5.26 -13.56
C LEU A 197 -9.79 5.42 -14.88
N LEU A 198 -11.02 5.92 -14.86
CA LEU A 198 -11.78 6.23 -16.07
C LEU A 198 -11.14 7.36 -16.87
N LEU A 199 -10.72 8.43 -16.21
CA LEU A 199 -10.01 9.54 -16.86
C LEU A 199 -8.63 9.14 -17.38
N LEU A 200 -7.89 8.27 -16.69
CA LEU A 200 -6.64 7.71 -17.20
C LEU A 200 -6.89 6.85 -18.46
N GLY A 201 -8.00 6.10 -18.45
CA GLY A 201 -8.34 5.22 -19.56
C GLY A 201 -8.77 5.94 -20.83
N PHE A 202 -9.46 7.06 -20.71
CA PHE A 202 -10.12 7.75 -21.84
C PHE A 202 -9.67 9.20 -22.04
N GLY A 203 -8.85 9.74 -21.15
CA GLY A 203 -8.37 11.13 -21.24
C GLY A 203 -7.16 11.25 -22.17
N HIS A 204 -7.19 12.24 -23.09
CA HIS A 204 -6.11 12.51 -24.04
C HIS A 204 -5.53 13.93 -23.88
N SER A 205 -6.09 14.75 -22.99
CA SER A 205 -5.54 16.09 -22.71
C SER A 205 -4.57 16.04 -21.52
N PHE A 206 -3.60 16.94 -21.52
CA PHE A 206 -2.64 17.08 -20.41
C PHE A 206 -3.34 17.22 -19.05
N VAL A 207 -4.35 18.09 -18.97
CA VAL A 207 -5.11 18.33 -17.74
C VAL A 207 -5.86 17.07 -17.30
N ALA A 208 -6.45 16.32 -18.23
CA ALA A 208 -7.18 15.08 -17.91
C ALA A 208 -6.23 14.00 -17.39
N VAL A 209 -5.09 13.78 -18.06
CA VAL A 209 -4.14 12.70 -17.73
C VAL A 209 -3.40 12.99 -16.43
N VAL A 210 -2.84 14.21 -16.30
CA VAL A 210 -2.11 14.62 -15.08
C VAL A 210 -3.08 14.78 -13.91
N GLY A 211 -4.24 15.40 -14.12
CA GLY A 211 -5.27 15.55 -13.11
C GLY A 211 -5.80 14.20 -12.62
N ALA A 212 -5.98 13.24 -13.51
CA ALA A 212 -6.34 11.88 -13.15
C ALA A 212 -5.23 11.19 -12.32
N GLY A 213 -3.96 11.35 -12.71
CA GLY A 213 -2.83 10.84 -11.93
C GLY A 213 -2.77 11.43 -10.52
N LEU A 214 -2.98 12.76 -10.39
CA LEU A 214 -3.06 13.42 -9.09
C LEU A 214 -4.23 12.88 -8.24
N LEU A 215 -5.40 12.75 -8.83
CA LEU A 215 -6.58 12.22 -8.15
C LEU A 215 -6.38 10.76 -7.71
N PHE A 216 -5.74 9.93 -8.56
CA PHE A 216 -5.38 8.56 -8.22
C PHE A 216 -4.45 8.53 -7.02
N GLY A 217 -3.36 9.30 -7.05
CA GLY A 217 -2.39 9.30 -5.96
C GLY A 217 -3.00 9.73 -4.64
N ILE A 218 -3.81 10.80 -4.62
CA ILE A 218 -4.53 11.23 -3.41
C ILE A 218 -5.45 10.11 -2.90
N GLY A 219 -6.29 9.55 -3.76
CA GLY A 219 -7.23 8.49 -3.39
C GLY A 219 -6.53 7.23 -2.89
N TYR A 220 -5.50 6.78 -3.61
CA TYR A 220 -4.73 5.61 -3.24
C TYR A 220 -3.93 5.83 -1.94
N GLY A 221 -3.37 7.02 -1.73
CA GLY A 221 -2.67 7.37 -0.49
C GLY A 221 -3.61 7.37 0.73
N ILE A 222 -4.83 7.90 0.58
CA ILE A 222 -5.86 7.82 1.64
C ILE A 222 -6.18 6.36 1.99
N PHE A 223 -6.35 5.51 0.98
CA PHE A 223 -6.59 4.07 1.16
C PHE A 223 -5.41 3.39 1.85
N ASP A 224 -4.19 3.61 1.37
CA ASP A 224 -2.98 2.91 1.80
C ASP A 224 -2.62 3.20 3.25
N ALA A 225 -2.79 4.44 3.72
CA ALA A 225 -2.61 4.83 5.11
C ALA A 225 -3.54 4.07 6.09
N ASN A 226 -4.62 3.48 5.61
CA ASN A 226 -5.63 2.81 6.43
C ASN A 226 -5.56 1.27 6.41
N ASN A 227 -4.74 0.67 5.57
CA ASN A 227 -4.66 -0.79 5.41
C ASN A 227 -4.29 -1.52 6.71
N MET A 228 -3.15 -1.17 7.30
CA MET A 228 -2.73 -1.75 8.58
C MET A 228 -3.64 -1.35 9.75
N PRO A 229 -4.06 -0.08 9.90
CA PRO A 229 -5.01 0.30 10.93
C PRO A 229 -6.35 -0.43 10.89
N ILE A 230 -6.88 -0.69 9.69
CA ILE A 230 -8.10 -1.51 9.52
C ILE A 230 -7.82 -2.95 9.95
N LEU A 231 -6.72 -3.56 9.50
CA LEU A 231 -6.35 -4.91 9.89
C LEU A 231 -6.26 -5.04 11.42
N CYS A 232 -5.71 -4.04 12.11
CA CYS A 232 -5.60 -4.01 13.56
C CYS A 232 -6.94 -4.00 14.30
N GLN A 233 -8.04 -3.62 13.64
CA GLN A 233 -9.40 -3.68 14.22
C GLN A 233 -10.01 -5.09 14.18
N PHE A 234 -9.43 -6.01 13.43
CA PHE A 234 -9.96 -7.37 13.23
C PHE A 234 -9.02 -8.47 13.69
N VAL A 235 -7.73 -8.16 13.84
CA VAL A 235 -6.69 -9.14 14.16
C VAL A 235 -5.95 -8.74 15.43
N SER A 236 -5.82 -9.69 16.38
CA SER A 236 -5.08 -9.49 17.61
C SER A 236 -3.61 -9.15 17.36
N SER A 237 -2.96 -8.45 18.29
CA SER A 237 -1.56 -8.00 18.18
C SER A 237 -0.59 -9.15 17.88
N LYS A 238 -0.82 -10.33 18.45
CA LYS A 238 -0.01 -11.55 18.24
C LYS A 238 0.05 -12.00 16.78
N HIS A 239 -1.00 -11.76 15.98
CA HIS A 239 -1.12 -12.26 14.61
C HIS A 239 -1.05 -11.16 13.53
N ARG A 240 -0.91 -9.88 13.90
CA ARG A 240 -0.93 -8.73 12.96
C ARG A 240 0.14 -8.82 11.88
N ALA A 241 1.39 -9.11 12.26
CA ALA A 241 2.48 -9.22 11.30
C ALA A 241 2.24 -10.33 10.27
N THR A 242 1.79 -11.51 10.73
CA THR A 242 1.45 -12.64 9.84
C THR A 242 0.27 -12.30 8.94
N ALA A 243 -0.79 -11.72 9.50
CA ALA A 243 -1.98 -11.34 8.74
C ALA A 243 -1.66 -10.28 7.67
N TYR A 244 -0.86 -9.26 8.03
CA TYR A 244 -0.42 -8.26 7.07
C TYR A 244 0.51 -8.84 6.00
N GLY A 245 1.39 -9.77 6.37
CA GLY A 245 2.23 -10.50 5.41
C GLY A 245 1.41 -11.25 4.37
N ILE A 246 0.35 -11.97 4.79
CA ILE A 246 -0.55 -12.68 3.88
C ILE A 246 -1.31 -11.67 2.98
N MET A 247 -1.81 -10.59 3.57
CA MET A 247 -2.49 -9.53 2.85
C MET A 247 -1.58 -8.91 1.78
N ASN A 248 -0.33 -8.59 2.13
CA ASN A 248 0.65 -8.05 1.19
C ASN A 248 1.01 -9.06 0.09
N MET A 249 1.20 -10.33 0.44
CA MET A 249 1.44 -11.41 -0.53
C MET A 249 0.29 -11.50 -1.54
N THR A 250 -0.96 -11.45 -1.08
CA THR A 250 -2.14 -11.46 -1.96
C THR A 250 -2.13 -10.27 -2.92
N GLY A 251 -1.77 -9.06 -2.42
CA GLY A 251 -1.62 -7.87 -3.24
C GLY A 251 -0.50 -7.99 -4.28
N VAL A 252 0.63 -8.62 -3.95
CA VAL A 252 1.74 -8.86 -4.88
C VAL A 252 1.34 -9.85 -5.98
N PHE A 253 0.64 -10.93 -5.65
CA PHE A 253 0.12 -11.87 -6.66
C PHE A 253 -0.89 -11.19 -7.60
N ALA A 254 -1.81 -10.39 -7.06
CA ALA A 254 -2.72 -9.59 -7.86
C ALA A 254 -1.95 -8.64 -8.79
N GLY A 255 -0.87 -8.03 -8.27
CA GLY A 255 0.02 -7.15 -9.02
C GLY A 255 0.76 -7.86 -10.16
N ALA A 256 1.27 -9.06 -9.92
CA ALA A 256 1.92 -9.85 -10.97
C ALA A 256 0.94 -10.18 -12.10
N ALA A 257 -0.25 -10.64 -11.76
CA ALA A 257 -1.30 -10.97 -12.72
C ALA A 257 -1.71 -9.76 -13.58
N ILE A 258 -1.99 -8.61 -12.95
CA ILE A 258 -2.42 -7.42 -13.70
C ILE A 258 -1.30 -6.85 -14.56
N THR A 259 -0.05 -6.92 -14.12
CA THR A 259 1.09 -6.46 -14.90
C THR A 259 1.22 -7.23 -16.21
N GLU A 260 1.05 -8.55 -16.17
CA GLU A 260 1.07 -9.40 -17.38
C GLU A 260 -0.13 -9.11 -18.29
N VAL A 261 -1.33 -9.01 -17.72
CA VAL A 261 -2.56 -8.74 -18.49
C VAL A 261 -2.45 -7.40 -19.21
N LEU A 262 -2.06 -6.34 -18.50
CA LEU A 262 -1.92 -5.02 -19.11
C LEU A 262 -0.77 -4.97 -20.13
N GLY A 263 0.29 -5.75 -19.95
CA GLY A 263 1.35 -5.90 -20.96
C GLY A 263 0.80 -6.39 -22.30
N LYS A 264 0.04 -7.49 -22.26
CA LYS A 264 -0.62 -8.01 -23.47
C LYS A 264 -1.62 -7.03 -24.11
N TRP A 265 -2.25 -6.21 -23.28
CA TRP A 265 -3.21 -5.20 -23.76
C TRP A 265 -2.50 -3.97 -24.34
N THR A 266 -1.33 -3.61 -23.82
CA THR A 266 -0.45 -2.56 -24.39
C THR A 266 -0.03 -2.94 -25.80
N ASP A 267 0.41 -4.19 -26.01
CA ASP A 267 0.76 -4.70 -27.35
C ASP A 267 -0.40 -4.59 -28.35
N GLY A 268 -1.63 -4.66 -27.87
CA GLY A 268 -2.85 -4.49 -28.65
C GLY A 268 -3.40 -3.05 -28.71
N GLY A 269 -2.69 -2.04 -28.18
CA GLY A 269 -3.15 -0.64 -28.15
C GLY A 269 -4.38 -0.42 -27.24
N LYS A 270 -4.58 -1.26 -26.22
CA LYS A 270 -5.77 -1.23 -25.33
C LYS A 270 -5.43 -0.91 -23.89
N LEU A 271 -4.27 -0.32 -23.61
CA LEU A 271 -3.82 -0.03 -22.24
C LEU A 271 -4.82 0.87 -21.50
N GLY A 272 -5.33 1.93 -22.14
CA GLY A 272 -6.33 2.80 -21.57
C GLY A 272 -7.61 2.08 -21.17
N LEU A 273 -8.12 1.17 -22.03
CA LEU A 273 -9.27 0.34 -21.69
C LEU A 273 -9.00 -0.54 -20.46
N GLY A 274 -7.78 -1.06 -20.33
CA GLY A 274 -7.34 -1.82 -19.17
C GLY A 274 -7.45 -1.02 -17.87
N PHE A 275 -6.98 0.22 -17.86
CA PHE A 275 -7.13 1.12 -16.70
C PHE A 275 -8.60 1.42 -16.39
N ALA A 276 -9.43 1.67 -17.39
CA ALA A 276 -10.86 1.90 -17.20
C ALA A 276 -11.59 0.69 -16.60
N MET A 277 -11.24 -0.54 -17.01
CA MET A 277 -11.82 -1.76 -16.45
C MET A 277 -11.45 -1.98 -14.98
N LEU A 278 -10.27 -1.54 -14.54
CA LEU A 278 -9.90 -1.58 -13.13
C LEU A 278 -10.85 -0.75 -12.25
N ALA A 279 -11.48 0.30 -12.78
CA ALA A 279 -12.49 1.07 -12.06
C ALA A 279 -13.69 0.21 -11.63
N ILE A 280 -14.09 -0.76 -12.44
CA ILE A 280 -15.18 -1.70 -12.11
C ILE A 280 -14.78 -2.59 -10.93
N ILE A 281 -13.55 -3.10 -10.94
CA ILE A 281 -13.03 -3.96 -9.86
C ILE A 281 -12.97 -3.18 -8.55
N VAL A 282 -12.48 -1.94 -8.59
CA VAL A 282 -12.44 -1.06 -7.41
C VAL A 282 -13.84 -0.74 -6.91
N LEU A 283 -14.81 -0.49 -7.81
CA LEU A 283 -16.20 -0.24 -7.43
C LEU A 283 -16.80 -1.44 -6.69
N ILE A 284 -16.58 -2.66 -7.20
CA ILE A 284 -17.03 -3.89 -6.52
C ILE A 284 -16.36 -4.00 -5.13
N ALA A 285 -15.06 -3.78 -5.04
CA ALA A 285 -14.34 -3.82 -3.76
C ALA A 285 -14.88 -2.77 -2.77
N LEU A 286 -15.20 -1.57 -3.23
CA LEU A 286 -15.78 -0.50 -2.43
C LEU A 286 -17.16 -0.91 -1.86
N VAL A 287 -18.01 -1.51 -2.68
CA VAL A 287 -19.33 -2.00 -2.23
C VAL A 287 -19.17 -3.12 -1.20
N VAL A 288 -18.29 -4.08 -1.46
CA VAL A 288 -18.00 -5.18 -0.52
C VAL A 288 -17.44 -4.64 0.80
N GLN A 289 -16.51 -3.69 0.75
CA GLN A 289 -15.96 -3.04 1.93
C GLN A 289 -17.05 -2.40 2.80
N LEU A 290 -17.89 -1.58 2.21
CA LEU A 290 -18.94 -0.85 2.94
C LEU A 290 -20.02 -1.76 3.52
N THR A 291 -20.29 -2.91 2.87
CA THR A 291 -21.31 -3.85 3.32
C THR A 291 -20.82 -4.83 4.37
N PHE A 292 -19.61 -5.36 4.21
CA PHE A 292 -19.10 -6.50 5.00
C PHE A 292 -18.08 -6.12 6.07
N LEU A 293 -17.28 -5.04 5.89
CA LEU A 293 -16.31 -4.63 6.91
C LEU A 293 -17.03 -3.86 8.04
N ARG A 294 -17.40 -4.60 9.06
CA ARG A 294 -18.06 -4.06 10.27
C ARG A 294 -17.21 -4.37 11.49
N PRO A 295 -16.26 -3.47 11.88
CA PRO A 295 -15.51 -3.65 13.11
C PRO A 295 -16.48 -3.68 14.29
N LYS A 296 -16.28 -4.66 15.22
CA LYS A 296 -17.04 -4.78 16.46
C LYS A 296 -16.20 -4.24 17.61
N THR A 297 -16.87 -3.71 18.64
CA THR A 297 -16.20 -3.18 19.84
C THR A 297 -15.42 -4.29 20.57
N ASP A 298 -15.90 -5.53 20.53
CA ASP A 298 -15.32 -6.69 21.23
C ASP A 298 -14.03 -7.23 20.58
N ASN A 299 -13.63 -6.70 19.41
CA ASN A 299 -12.41 -7.12 18.71
C ASN A 299 -11.18 -6.23 19.07
N MET A 300 -11.35 -5.29 20.01
CA MET A 300 -10.31 -4.35 20.41
C MET A 300 -9.61 -4.71 21.74
N GLU A 301 -10.03 -5.79 22.42
CA GLU A 301 -9.40 -6.30 23.64
C GLU A 301 -8.32 -7.36 23.36
#